data_9723d672e238c5d7e86492a104b8c5d4
#
_entry.id   9723d672e238c5d7e86492a104b8c5d4
#
_cell.length_a   1.000
_cell.length_b   1.000
_cell.length_c   1.000
_cell.angle_alpha   90.00
_cell.angle_beta   90.00
_cell.angle_gamma   90.00
#
_symmetry.space_group_name_H-M   'P 1'
#
loop_
_entity.id
_entity.type
_entity.pdbx_description
1 polymer ?
#
loop_
_entity_poly.entity_id
_entity_poly.type
_entity_poly.pdbx_seq_one_letter_code
_entity_poly.pdbx_strand_id
1 'polypeptide(L)' 'YDMPLYPRIRDLREDNDLTQTQMSKILSCSQRVYSNYERGEIDFPTYTLIKIADFYNVSVDYLLNRTDNPRINP' A
#
# COMPACT_ATOMS: atom_id res chain seq x y z
N TYR A 1 10.87 -14.54 -7.81
CA TYR A 1 9.52 -14.51 -8.34
C TYR A 1 8.70 -13.44 -7.63
N ASP A 2 8.33 -12.40 -8.37
CA ASP A 2 7.65 -11.23 -7.80
C ASP A 2 6.14 -11.40 -7.94
N MET A 3 5.48 -11.70 -6.84
CA MET A 3 4.02 -11.80 -6.83
C MET A 3 3.50 -10.87 -5.73
N PRO A 4 2.97 -9.70 -6.10
CA PRO A 4 2.45 -8.77 -5.09
C PRO A 4 1.37 -9.43 -4.25
N LEU A 5 1.46 -9.28 -2.93
CA LEU A 5 0.42 -9.76 -2.03
C LEU A 5 -0.84 -8.91 -2.17
N TYR A 6 -0.66 -7.61 -2.39
CA TYR A 6 -1.77 -6.66 -2.47
C TYR A 6 -1.55 -5.73 -3.66
N PRO A 7 -1.88 -6.19 -4.88
CA PRO A 7 -1.57 -5.42 -6.09
C PRO A 7 -2.25 -4.05 -6.14
N ARG A 8 -3.38 -3.88 -5.44
CA ARG A 8 -4.07 -2.59 -5.42
C ARG A 8 -3.22 -1.49 -4.79
N ILE A 9 -2.34 -1.82 -3.84
CA ILE A 9 -1.47 -0.83 -3.21
C ILE A 9 -0.52 -0.25 -4.25
N ARG A 10 0.08 -1.09 -5.09
CA ARG A 10 0.93 -0.61 -6.18
C ARG A 10 0.12 0.19 -7.20
N ASP A 11 -1.06 -0.31 -7.55
CA ASP A 11 -1.92 0.35 -8.52
C ASP A 11 -2.29 1.76 -8.05
N LEU A 12 -2.64 1.93 -6.77
CA LEU A 12 -2.94 3.25 -6.21
C LEU A 12 -1.72 4.16 -6.27
N ARG A 13 -0.55 3.64 -5.99
CA ARG A 13 0.67 4.43 -6.07
C ARG A 13 0.90 4.93 -7.50
N GLU A 14 0.80 4.05 -8.46
CA GLU A 14 0.99 4.41 -9.87
C GLU A 14 -0.10 5.36 -10.36
N ASP A 15 -1.34 5.14 -9.96
CA ASP A 15 -2.46 6.02 -10.34
C ASP A 15 -2.28 7.43 -9.80
N ASN A 16 -1.56 7.60 -8.69
CA ASN A 16 -1.29 8.90 -8.09
C ASN A 16 0.08 9.45 -8.48
N ASP A 17 0.74 8.84 -9.48
CA ASP A 17 2.04 9.28 -10.00
C ASP A 17 3.12 9.35 -8.91
N LEU A 18 3.08 8.43 -7.95
CA LEU A 18 4.04 8.37 -6.86
C LEU A 18 5.10 7.30 -7.17
N THR A 19 6.35 7.64 -6.86
CA THR A 19 7.44 6.66 -6.95
C THR A 19 7.51 5.85 -5.65
N GLN A 20 8.22 4.71 -5.71
CA GLN A 20 8.47 3.92 -4.51
C GLN A 20 9.25 4.73 -3.47
N THR A 21 10.18 5.57 -3.91
CA THR A 21 10.94 6.43 -3.01
C THR A 21 10.04 7.41 -2.27
N GLN A 22 9.09 8.01 -2.99
CA GLN A 22 8.14 8.93 -2.37
C GLN A 22 7.27 8.23 -1.33
N MET A 23 6.74 7.06 -1.67
CA MET A 23 5.93 6.29 -0.72
C MET A 23 6.73 5.86 0.49
N SER A 24 7.98 5.45 0.31
CA SER A 24 8.81 5.04 1.43
C SER A 24 9.00 6.19 2.42
N LYS A 25 9.17 7.41 1.93
CA LYS A 25 9.27 8.59 2.80
C LYS A 25 7.97 8.85 3.55
N ILE A 26 6.84 8.74 2.88
CA ILE A 26 5.53 8.91 3.50
C ILE A 26 5.34 7.89 4.64
N LEU A 27 5.81 6.67 4.44
CA LEU A 27 5.66 5.58 5.40
C LEU A 27 6.83 5.51 6.41
N SER A 28 7.81 6.39 6.30
CA SER A 28 8.98 6.42 7.17
C SER A 28 9.76 5.11 7.16
N CYS A 29 9.91 4.51 5.97
CA CYS A 29 10.72 3.32 5.79
C CYS A 29 11.70 3.53 4.65
N SER A 30 12.63 2.58 4.47
CA SER A 30 13.56 2.68 3.35
C SER A 30 12.87 2.29 2.05
N GLN A 31 13.38 2.80 0.93
CA GLN A 31 12.86 2.44 -0.37
C GLN A 31 12.98 0.94 -0.63
N ARG A 32 14.05 0.33 -0.13
CA ARG A 32 14.25 -1.10 -0.25
C ARG A 32 13.17 -1.90 0.47
N VAL A 33 12.83 -1.50 1.70
CA VAL A 33 11.77 -2.15 2.47
C VAL A 33 10.44 -2.00 1.77
N TYR A 34 10.13 -0.79 1.29
CA TYR A 34 8.88 -0.57 0.59
C TYR A 34 8.79 -1.41 -0.69
N SER A 35 9.90 -1.50 -1.44
CA SER A 35 9.95 -2.32 -2.64
C SER A 35 9.65 -3.79 -2.31
N ASN A 36 10.20 -4.29 -1.20
CA ASN A 36 9.94 -5.66 -0.76
C ASN A 36 8.47 -5.88 -0.40
N TYR A 37 7.82 -4.87 0.16
CA TYR A 37 6.37 -4.93 0.41
C TYR A 37 5.60 -5.13 -0.89
N GLU A 38 5.90 -4.33 -1.91
CA GLU A 38 5.16 -4.41 -3.19
C GLU A 38 5.42 -5.73 -3.90
N ARG A 39 6.63 -6.28 -3.76
CA ARG A 39 6.98 -7.54 -4.40
C ARG A 39 6.47 -8.77 -3.66
N GLY A 40 5.92 -8.59 -2.48
CA GLY A 40 5.41 -9.71 -1.69
C GLY A 40 6.46 -10.45 -0.90
N GLU A 41 7.69 -9.94 -0.82
CA GLU A 41 8.76 -10.58 -0.05
C GLU A 41 8.60 -10.37 1.44
N ILE A 42 8.00 -9.25 1.84
CA ILE A 42 7.72 -8.92 3.23
C ILE A 42 6.25 -8.50 3.31
N ASP A 43 5.53 -9.05 4.28
CA ASP A 43 4.15 -8.66 4.49
C ASP A 43 4.08 -7.27 5.12
N PHE A 44 3.03 -6.52 4.80
CA PHE A 44 2.83 -5.19 5.37
C PHE A 44 2.45 -5.31 6.85
N PRO A 45 3.15 -4.59 7.74
CA PRO A 45 2.67 -4.48 9.12
C PRO A 45 1.31 -3.78 9.17
N THR A 46 0.49 -4.13 10.14
CA THR A 46 -0.85 -3.56 10.26
C THR A 46 -0.82 -2.03 10.31
N TYR A 47 0.09 -1.45 11.10
CA TYR A 47 0.16 0.00 11.21
C TYR A 47 0.53 0.66 9.88
N THR A 48 1.34 -0.02 9.05
CA THR A 48 1.70 0.50 7.74
C THR A 48 0.48 0.49 6.81
N LEU A 49 -0.33 -0.57 6.87
CA LEU A 49 -1.57 -0.62 6.09
C LEU A 49 -2.50 0.51 6.49
N ILE A 50 -2.62 0.80 7.77
CA ILE A 50 -3.46 1.90 8.25
C ILE A 50 -2.95 3.24 7.73
N LYS A 51 -1.63 3.45 7.76
CA LYS A 51 -1.03 4.68 7.22
C LYS A 51 -1.33 4.84 5.73
N ILE A 52 -1.20 3.76 4.96
CA ILE A 52 -1.48 3.81 3.53
C ILE A 52 -2.96 4.13 3.29
N ALA A 53 -3.85 3.48 4.02
CA ALA A 53 -5.28 3.71 3.90
C ALA A 53 -5.62 5.17 4.23
N ASP A 54 -5.05 5.70 5.30
CA ASP A 54 -5.28 7.10 5.69
C ASP A 54 -4.74 8.06 4.64
N PHE A 55 -3.58 7.77 4.08
CA PHE A 55 -2.96 8.61 3.05
C PHE A 55 -3.85 8.73 1.81
N TYR A 56 -4.42 7.61 1.36
CA TYR A 56 -5.28 7.61 0.18
C TYR A 56 -6.76 7.87 0.53
N ASN A 57 -7.08 7.94 1.80
CA ASN A 57 -8.45 8.11 2.29
C ASN A 57 -9.36 6.98 1.80
N VAL A 58 -8.89 5.75 1.96
CA VAL A 58 -9.64 4.54 1.60
C VAL A 58 -9.62 3.57 2.77
N SER A 59 -10.47 2.54 2.72
CA SER A 59 -10.50 1.52 3.76
C SER A 59 -9.33 0.55 3.60
N VAL A 60 -8.91 -0.08 4.70
CA VAL A 60 -7.92 -1.15 4.66
C VAL A 60 -8.45 -2.34 3.86
N ASP A 61 -9.74 -2.64 3.97
CA ASP A 61 -10.35 -3.71 3.18
C ASP A 61 -10.18 -3.48 1.68
N TYR A 62 -10.33 -2.23 1.25
CA TYR A 62 -10.11 -1.88 -0.14
C TYR A 62 -8.66 -2.14 -0.56
N LEU A 63 -7.69 -1.77 0.29
CA LEU A 63 -6.27 -2.01 0.01
C LEU A 63 -5.96 -3.49 -0.14
N LEU A 64 -6.65 -4.35 0.60
CA LEU A 64 -6.40 -5.79 0.62
C LEU A 64 -7.23 -6.55 -0.42
N ASN A 65 -7.92 -5.84 -1.32
CA ASN A 65 -8.79 -6.41 -2.34
C ASN A 65 -9.96 -7.24 -1.76
N ARG A 66 -10.39 -6.90 -0.54
CA ARG A 66 -11.54 -7.57 0.08
C ARG A 66 -12.87 -6.93 -0.31
N THR A 67 -12.81 -5.72 -0.84
CA THR A 67 -13.98 -5.00 -1.34
C THR A 67 -13.54 -4.10 -2.48
N ASP A 68 -14.45 -3.82 -3.41
CA ASP A 68 -14.23 -2.85 -4.47
C ASP A 68 -14.68 -1.45 -4.08
N ASN A 69 -15.24 -1.28 -2.88
CA ASN A 69 -15.71 0.00 -2.39
C ASN A 69 -14.61 0.63 -1.53
N PRO A 70 -14.02 1.77 -1.96
CA PRO A 70 -12.94 2.40 -1.20
C PRO A 70 -13.42 3.09 0.07
N ARG A 71 -14.73 3.23 0.26
CA ARG A 71 -15.29 4.00 1.35
C ARG A 71 -14.92 3.40 2.70
N ILE A 72 -14.49 4.28 3.61
CA ILE A 72 -14.22 3.88 4.98
C ILE A 72 -15.55 3.70 5.70
N ASN A 73 -15.76 2.52 6.29
CA ASN A 73 -16.96 2.27 7.08
C ASN A 73 -16.79 2.89 8.46
N PRO A 74 -17.81 3.58 8.98
CA PRO A 74 -17.78 4.11 10.34
C PRO A 74 -17.77 3.01 11.40
#